data_5b43990e602868679427eb2836ebbfbe
#
_entry.id   5b43990e602868679427eb2836ebbfbe
#
_cell.length_a   1.000
_cell.length_b   1.000
_cell.length_c   1.000
_cell.angle_alpha   90.00
_cell.angle_beta   90.00
_cell.angle_gamma   90.00
#
_symmetry.space_group_name_H-M   'P 1'
#
loop_
_entity.id
_entity.type
_entity.pdbx_description
1 polymer ?
#
loop_
_entity_poly.entity_id
_entity_poly.type
_entity_poly.pdbx_seq_one_letter_code
_entity_poly.pdbx_strand_id
1 'polypeptide(L)'
;FKDRIQSDTLPILNLAIVINFLQDEAYLFLEPNDSLATQDPLVIKWQDPENKTNGFHELGSPNREGMLRFADKLYQGIKANHQFSLPNDLPILATKTEREAFRITMADYYRLTRLE
;
A
#
# COMPACT_ATOMS: atom_id res chain seq x y z
N PHE A 1 -13.12 5.11 1.38
CA PHE A 1 -12.58 3.93 2.05
C PHE A 1 -13.18 3.82 3.45
N LYS A 2 -14.06 2.85 3.61
CA LYS A 2 -14.88 2.74 4.82
C LYS A 2 -14.14 2.20 6.03
N ASP A 3 -13.26 1.25 5.78
CA ASP A 3 -12.68 0.44 6.84
C ASP A 3 -11.26 0.88 7.15
N ARG A 4 -11.11 2.20 7.36
CA ARG A 4 -9.81 2.75 7.70
C ARG A 4 -9.32 2.17 9.01
N ILE A 5 -8.13 1.57 8.97
CA ILE A 5 -7.48 0.99 10.12
C ILE A 5 -6.69 2.09 10.82
N GLN A 6 -6.80 2.17 12.15
CA GLN A 6 -6.12 3.18 12.93
C GLN A 6 -5.34 2.55 14.07
N SER A 7 -4.15 3.07 14.31
CA SER A 7 -3.32 2.70 15.44
C SER A 7 -2.33 3.84 15.71
N ASP A 8 -2.05 4.12 16.99
CA ASP A 8 -1.08 5.12 17.38
C ASP A 8 0.33 4.55 17.52
N THR A 9 0.47 3.23 17.66
CA THR A 9 1.74 2.58 18.00
C THR A 9 2.34 1.75 16.88
N LEU A 10 1.51 1.18 16.02
CA LEU A 10 1.99 0.34 14.92
C LEU A 10 1.91 1.09 13.58
N PRO A 11 2.86 0.84 12.67
CA PRO A 11 2.79 1.46 11.35
C PRO A 11 1.61 0.90 10.56
N ILE A 12 0.79 1.81 10.04
CA ILE A 12 -0.37 1.45 9.22
C ILE A 12 -0.35 2.27 7.95
N LEU A 13 -0.52 1.59 6.82
CA LEU A 13 -0.62 2.21 5.52
C LEU A 13 -2.02 1.95 4.97
N ASN A 14 -2.83 2.99 4.94
CA ASN A 14 -4.14 2.95 4.32
C ASN A 14 -4.06 3.43 2.88
N LEU A 15 -5.04 3.03 2.10
CA LEU A 15 -5.13 3.36 0.69
C LEU A 15 -6.52 3.92 0.41
N ALA A 16 -6.57 5.05 -0.27
CA ALA A 16 -7.83 5.69 -0.64
C ALA A 16 -7.90 5.94 -2.13
N ILE A 17 -9.12 5.91 -2.66
CA ILE A 17 -9.37 6.30 -4.04
C ILE A 17 -9.94 7.71 -4.01
N VAL A 18 -9.27 8.63 -4.69
CA VAL A 18 -9.73 10.01 -4.83
C VAL A 18 -10.36 10.17 -6.21
N ILE A 19 -11.59 10.68 -6.24
CA ILE A 19 -12.32 10.89 -7.50
C ILE A 19 -12.50 12.38 -7.71
N ASN A 20 -12.05 12.86 -8.87
CA ASN A 20 -12.24 14.23 -9.31
C ASN A 20 -13.34 14.27 -10.36
N PHE A 21 -14.55 14.63 -9.96
CA PHE A 21 -15.72 14.63 -10.85
C PHE A 21 -15.62 15.65 -11.96
N LEU A 22 -14.92 16.76 -11.72
CA LEU A 22 -14.78 17.81 -12.73
C LEU A 22 -13.90 17.41 -13.91
N GLN A 23 -12.91 16.52 -13.66
CA GLN A 23 -11.96 16.07 -14.66
C GLN A 23 -12.16 14.62 -15.05
N ASP A 24 -13.18 13.97 -14.48
CA ASP A 24 -13.48 12.56 -14.71
C ASP A 24 -12.25 11.68 -14.48
N GLU A 25 -11.56 11.92 -13.37
CA GLU A 25 -10.35 11.19 -13.00
C GLU A 25 -10.54 10.47 -11.67
N ALA A 26 -9.84 9.35 -11.53
CA ALA A 26 -9.65 8.67 -10.24
C ALA A 26 -8.16 8.38 -10.04
N TYR A 27 -7.67 8.55 -8.81
CA TYR A 27 -6.29 8.22 -8.48
C TYR A 27 -6.18 7.69 -7.07
N LEU A 28 -5.09 6.95 -6.82
CA LEU A 28 -4.81 6.39 -5.51
C LEU A 28 -4.07 7.39 -4.64
N PHE A 29 -4.41 7.39 -3.36
CA PHE A 29 -3.72 8.17 -2.36
C PHE A 29 -3.31 7.26 -1.21
N LEU A 30 -2.01 7.23 -0.90
CA LEU A 30 -1.49 6.49 0.25
C LEU A 30 -1.61 7.35 1.49
N GLU A 31 -2.20 6.80 2.54
CA GLU A 31 -2.40 7.50 3.81
C GLU A 31 -1.63 6.79 4.92
N PRO A 32 -0.35 7.14 5.14
CA PRO A 32 0.38 6.59 6.27
C PRO A 32 -0.12 7.20 7.57
N ASN A 33 -0.17 6.39 8.64
CA ASN A 33 -0.47 6.93 9.96
C ASN A 33 0.76 7.66 10.51
N ASP A 34 0.66 8.23 11.72
CA ASP A 34 1.75 9.02 12.31
C ASP A 34 3.05 8.25 12.45
N SER A 35 2.94 6.95 12.72
CA SER A 35 4.11 6.07 12.84
C SER A 35 4.88 5.94 11.52
N LEU A 36 4.21 6.03 10.37
CA LEU A 36 4.82 5.95 9.05
C LEU A 36 5.13 7.32 8.44
N ALA A 37 4.41 8.36 8.84
CA ALA A 37 4.51 9.67 8.20
C ALA A 37 5.91 10.30 8.31
N THR A 38 6.71 9.85 9.27
CA THR A 38 8.08 10.32 9.46
C THR A 38 9.10 9.60 8.57
N GLN A 39 8.68 8.56 7.86
CA GLN A 39 9.56 7.80 6.97
C GLN A 39 9.72 8.54 5.64
N ASP A 40 10.94 8.96 5.33
CA ASP A 40 11.24 9.67 4.09
C ASP A 40 12.66 9.29 3.62
N PRO A 41 12.81 8.52 2.53
CA PRO A 41 11.73 7.92 1.75
C PRO A 41 11.04 6.76 2.46
N LEU A 42 9.81 6.47 2.09
CA LEU A 42 9.11 5.30 2.60
C LEU A 42 9.65 4.05 1.91
N VAL A 43 10.24 3.16 2.70
CA VAL A 43 10.80 1.90 2.21
C VAL A 43 10.14 0.76 2.95
N ILE A 44 9.67 -0.23 2.21
CA ILE A 44 9.04 -1.43 2.78
C ILE A 44 9.83 -2.65 2.32
N LYS A 45 10.28 -3.45 3.28
CA LYS A 45 10.91 -4.75 3.02
C LYS A 45 9.84 -5.77 2.70
N TRP A 46 10.10 -6.63 1.73
CA TRP A 46 9.23 -7.76 1.44
C TRP A 46 10.00 -9.06 1.52
N GLN A 47 9.29 -10.11 1.89
CA GLN A 47 9.84 -11.47 1.95
C GLN A 47 8.84 -12.43 1.31
N ASP A 48 9.36 -13.32 0.48
CA ASP A 48 8.60 -14.43 -0.07
C ASP A 48 9.05 -15.70 0.66
N PRO A 49 8.27 -16.16 1.66
CA PRO A 49 8.70 -17.33 2.44
C PRO A 49 8.68 -18.62 1.63
N GLU A 50 7.88 -18.69 0.58
CA GLU A 50 7.80 -19.89 -0.26
C GLU A 50 9.06 -20.05 -1.12
N ASN A 51 9.49 -18.98 -1.76
CA ASN A 51 10.67 -19.02 -2.65
C ASN A 51 11.95 -18.56 -1.96
N LYS A 52 11.87 -18.17 -0.69
CA LYS A 52 13.00 -17.70 0.11
C LYS A 52 13.74 -16.53 -0.52
N THR A 53 12.97 -15.64 -1.13
CA THR A 53 13.49 -14.40 -1.71
C THR A 53 13.04 -13.19 -0.89
N ASN A 54 13.75 -12.10 -1.01
CA ASN A 54 13.40 -10.85 -0.32
C ASN A 54 13.90 -9.66 -1.11
N GLY A 55 13.45 -8.47 -0.71
CA GLY A 55 13.85 -7.23 -1.36
C GLY A 55 13.19 -6.04 -0.69
N PHE A 56 13.23 -4.91 -1.38
CA PHE A 56 12.66 -3.66 -0.90
C PHE A 56 11.80 -3.02 -1.97
N HIS A 57 10.75 -2.33 -1.52
CA HIS A 57 9.98 -1.42 -2.35
C HIS A 57 10.15 -0.02 -1.77
N GLU A 58 10.48 0.94 -2.61
CA GLU A 58 10.68 2.33 -2.19
C GLU A 58 9.73 3.25 -2.92
N LEU A 59 9.07 4.14 -2.17
CA LEU A 59 8.27 5.21 -2.76
C LEU A 59 9.21 6.34 -3.18
N GLY A 60 9.58 6.34 -4.47
CA GLY A 60 10.54 7.29 -5.00
C GLY A 60 9.98 8.69 -5.19
N SER A 61 8.77 8.78 -5.75
CA SER A 61 8.10 10.05 -5.99
C SER A 61 6.71 10.04 -5.36
N PRO A 62 6.34 11.07 -4.56
CA PRO A 62 5.03 11.13 -3.93
C PRO A 62 3.93 11.66 -4.86
N ASN A 63 4.11 11.57 -6.18
CA ASN A 63 3.08 11.94 -7.14
C ASN A 63 2.15 10.76 -7.43
N ARG A 64 1.11 11.00 -8.22
CA ARG A 64 0.10 9.98 -8.55
C ARG A 64 0.69 8.72 -9.14
N GLU A 65 1.60 8.89 -10.09
CA GLU A 65 2.24 7.76 -10.75
C GLU A 65 3.13 6.95 -9.82
N GLY A 66 3.93 7.64 -9.00
CA GLY A 66 4.80 7.00 -8.02
C GLY A 66 4.01 6.23 -6.98
N MET A 67 2.91 6.81 -6.47
CA MET A 67 2.04 6.15 -5.51
C MET A 67 1.37 4.93 -6.12
N LEU A 68 0.92 5.00 -7.36
CA LEU A 68 0.30 3.88 -8.05
C LEU A 68 1.29 2.73 -8.23
N ARG A 69 2.51 3.01 -8.67
CA ARG A 69 3.53 1.98 -8.85
C ARG A 69 3.88 1.30 -7.53
N PHE A 70 4.05 2.09 -6.48
CA PHE A 70 4.37 1.57 -5.15
C PHE A 70 3.23 0.68 -4.63
N ALA A 71 2.00 1.18 -4.73
CA ALA A 71 0.82 0.44 -4.29
C ALA A 71 0.63 -0.84 -5.09
N ASP A 72 0.89 -0.81 -6.40
CA ASP A 72 0.78 -2.00 -7.24
C ASP A 72 1.79 -3.09 -6.84
N LYS A 73 3.01 -2.69 -6.52
CA LYS A 73 4.02 -3.65 -6.05
C LYS A 73 3.58 -4.33 -4.75
N LEU A 74 3.01 -3.57 -3.83
CA LEU A 74 2.47 -4.12 -2.59
C LEU A 74 1.27 -5.04 -2.87
N TYR A 75 0.41 -4.65 -3.78
CA TYR A 75 -0.75 -5.44 -4.19
C TYR A 75 -0.32 -6.78 -4.78
N GLN A 76 0.63 -6.78 -5.71
CA GLN A 76 1.16 -8.02 -6.28
C GLN A 76 1.80 -8.89 -5.19
N GLY A 77 2.50 -8.29 -4.26
CA GLY A 77 3.08 -9.01 -3.12
C GLY A 77 2.01 -9.64 -2.23
N ILE A 78 0.92 -8.94 -1.97
CA ILE A 78 -0.19 -9.50 -1.18
C ILE A 78 -0.79 -10.72 -1.91
N LYS A 79 -0.97 -10.63 -3.22
CA LYS A 79 -1.49 -11.74 -4.02
C LYS A 79 -0.55 -12.96 -4.01
N ALA A 80 0.75 -12.71 -3.89
CA ALA A 80 1.77 -13.76 -3.85
C ALA A 80 2.11 -14.21 -2.43
N ASN A 81 1.38 -13.73 -1.42
CA ASN A 81 1.59 -14.04 0.00
C ASN A 81 2.93 -13.56 0.55
N HIS A 82 3.46 -12.47 0.01
CA HIS A 82 4.65 -11.84 0.57
C HIS A 82 4.36 -11.25 1.95
N GLN A 83 5.36 -11.22 2.80
CA GLN A 83 5.31 -10.54 4.10
C GLN A 83 6.03 -9.21 3.99
N PHE A 84 5.53 -8.21 4.72
CA PHE A 84 6.07 -6.87 4.65
C PHE A 84 6.49 -6.37 6.02
N SER A 85 7.55 -5.58 6.05
CA SER A 85 8.03 -4.91 7.26
C SER A 85 8.75 -3.63 6.89
N LEU A 86 8.95 -2.77 7.88
CA LEU A 86 9.81 -1.60 7.73
C LEU A 86 11.28 -2.02 7.86
N PRO A 87 12.23 -1.16 7.46
CA PRO A 87 13.67 -1.48 7.61
C PRO A 87 14.09 -1.77 9.04
N ASN A 88 13.35 -1.28 10.05
CA ASN A 88 13.59 -1.57 11.46
C ASN A 88 12.86 -2.82 11.95
N ASP A 89 12.38 -3.66 11.03
CA ASP A 89 11.68 -4.92 11.28
C ASP A 89 10.31 -4.81 11.94
N LEU A 90 9.72 -3.62 12.03
CA LEU A 90 8.33 -3.48 12.44
C LEU A 90 7.41 -3.98 11.34
N PRO A 91 6.45 -4.87 11.65
CA PRO A 91 5.57 -5.41 10.62
C PRO A 91 4.61 -4.35 10.09
N ILE A 92 4.30 -4.46 8.79
CA ILE A 92 3.31 -3.61 8.14
C ILE A 92 2.48 -4.50 7.20
N LEU A 93 1.20 -4.18 7.03
CA LEU A 93 0.27 -5.03 6.27
C LEU A 93 0.32 -6.47 6.78
N ALA A 94 0.40 -6.63 8.11
CA ALA A 94 0.63 -7.92 8.73
C ALA A 94 -0.65 -8.68 9.03
N THR A 95 -1.74 -7.96 9.30
CA THR A 95 -3.01 -8.61 9.63
C THR A 95 -3.82 -8.93 8.38
N LYS A 96 -4.67 -9.93 8.48
CA LYS A 96 -5.57 -10.28 7.40
C LYS A 96 -6.49 -9.11 7.03
N THR A 97 -6.96 -8.37 8.03
CA THR A 97 -7.83 -7.21 7.83
C THR A 97 -7.13 -6.12 7.01
N GLU A 98 -5.88 -5.80 7.35
CA GLU A 98 -5.10 -4.81 6.62
C GLU A 98 -4.86 -5.23 5.17
N ARG A 99 -4.49 -6.48 4.96
CA ARG A 99 -4.19 -7.01 3.62
C ARG A 99 -5.45 -7.05 2.75
N GLU A 100 -6.58 -7.47 3.31
CA GLU A 100 -7.84 -7.50 2.58
C GLU A 100 -8.33 -6.10 2.22
N ALA A 101 -8.23 -5.14 3.14
CA ALA A 101 -8.63 -3.76 2.88
C ALA A 101 -7.80 -3.16 1.73
N PHE A 102 -6.49 -3.39 1.76
CA PHE A 102 -5.60 -2.92 0.70
C PHE A 102 -5.94 -3.57 -0.64
N ARG A 103 -6.09 -4.89 -0.64
CA ARG A 103 -6.42 -5.66 -1.84
C ARG A 103 -7.73 -5.21 -2.47
N ILE A 104 -8.77 -5.04 -1.66
CA ILE A 104 -10.10 -4.63 -2.15
C ILE A 104 -10.02 -3.23 -2.77
N THR A 105 -9.33 -2.31 -2.11
CA THR A 105 -9.18 -0.94 -2.63
C THR A 105 -8.45 -0.93 -3.97
N MET A 106 -7.37 -1.72 -4.10
CA MET A 106 -6.63 -1.81 -5.37
C MET A 106 -7.49 -2.42 -6.47
N ALA A 107 -8.24 -3.49 -6.15
CA ALA A 107 -9.13 -4.11 -7.13
C ALA A 107 -10.21 -3.14 -7.60
N ASP A 108 -10.78 -2.35 -6.67
CA ASP A 108 -11.76 -1.33 -7.00
C ASP A 108 -11.17 -0.24 -7.89
N TYR A 109 -9.95 0.21 -7.58
CA TYR A 109 -9.26 1.21 -8.39
C TYR A 109 -9.07 0.73 -9.82
N TYR A 110 -8.56 -0.50 -10.00
CA TYR A 110 -8.35 -1.05 -11.35
C TYR A 110 -9.64 -1.22 -12.11
N ARG A 111 -10.71 -1.63 -11.44
CA ARG A 111 -12.02 -1.75 -12.06
C ARG A 111 -12.55 -0.38 -12.52
N LEU A 112 -12.38 0.66 -11.69
CA LEU A 112 -12.83 2.01 -12.03
C LEU A 112 -12.02 2.62 -13.18
N THR A 113 -10.75 2.32 -13.25
CA THR A 113 -9.85 2.89 -14.27
C THR A 113 -9.64 1.95 -15.46
N ARG A 114 -10.12 0.72 -15.37
CA ARG A 114 -9.99 -0.31 -16.40
C ARG A 114 -8.54 -0.62 -16.77
N LEU A 115 -7.65 -0.58 -15.79
CA LEU A 115 -6.24 -0.90 -15.99
C LEU A 115 -5.93 -2.39 -15.86
N GLU A 116 -6.87 -3.18 -15.34
CA GLU A 116 -6.68 -4.61 -15.15
C GLU A 116 -7.43 -5.45 -16.18
#